data_0c31351b33741aa7d8a37c7343f19ae8
#
_entry.id   0c31351b33741aa7d8a37c7343f19ae8
#
_cell.length_a   1.000
_cell.length_b   1.000
_cell.length_c   1.000
_cell.angle_alpha   90.00
_cell.angle_beta   90.00
_cell.angle_gamma   90.00
#
_symmetry.space_group_name_H-M   'P 1'
#
loop_
_entity.id
_entity.type
_entity.pdbx_description
1 polymer ?
#
loop_
_entity_poly.entity_id
_entity_poly.type
_entity_poly.pdbx_seq_one_letter_code
_entity_poly.pdbx_strand_id
1 'polypeptide(L)'
;MQVLIPIIYPIIDSSLVTPDNIGKTAEAIIDGGAKILQLRAKSLSSKEFLETALIIRKITKDKGTVFIVNDRVDIALLTDADGVHLGQGDLPVKEARRLLGNNKIIGYSTHNLREALEAVRLPVDYISFGPIFPTKTKEDTQTPKGLKGLSEVRKAVEIPIVAIGGITETNMAHVLKEGVESVAMISEILTSLDISKKLNRLIAIAKDRLKTEGCRR
;
A
#
# COMPACT_ATOMS: atom_id res chain seq x y z
N MET A 1 -8.03 12.31 -13.11
CA MET A 1 -8.73 12.37 -11.78
C MET A 1 -7.71 11.95 -10.74
N GLN A 2 -7.44 12.78 -9.74
CA GLN A 2 -6.46 12.43 -8.71
C GLN A 2 -7.01 11.29 -7.85
N VAL A 3 -6.28 10.20 -7.73
CA VAL A 3 -6.69 9.05 -6.92
C VAL A 3 -6.55 9.42 -5.44
N LEU A 4 -7.67 9.33 -4.70
CA LEU A 4 -7.64 9.53 -3.25
C LEU A 4 -7.16 8.25 -2.58
N ILE A 5 -5.93 8.26 -2.08
CA ILE A 5 -5.36 7.13 -1.32
C ILE A 5 -5.81 7.23 0.15
N PRO A 6 -6.46 6.21 0.71
CA PRO A 6 -6.85 6.18 2.12
C PRO A 6 -5.63 6.26 3.06
N ILE A 7 -5.78 6.95 4.20
CA ILE A 7 -4.69 7.26 5.14
C ILE A 7 -3.95 6.03 5.69
N ILE A 8 -4.65 4.90 5.86
CA ILE A 8 -4.05 3.61 6.21
C ILE A 8 -4.19 2.67 5.02
N TYR A 9 -3.07 2.06 4.62
CA TYR A 9 -2.97 1.16 3.47
C TYR A 9 -2.50 -0.23 3.93
N PRO A 10 -3.42 -1.13 4.30
CA PRO A 10 -3.09 -2.51 4.66
C PRO A 10 -2.57 -3.29 3.47
N ILE A 11 -1.56 -4.13 3.72
CA ILE A 11 -1.03 -5.09 2.74
C ILE A 11 -1.09 -6.48 3.36
N ILE A 12 -1.79 -7.41 2.73
CA ILE A 12 -1.73 -8.85 3.04
C ILE A 12 -0.50 -9.42 2.35
N ASP A 13 0.39 -9.99 3.13
CA ASP A 13 1.60 -10.65 2.64
C ASP A 13 1.50 -12.16 2.88
N SER A 14 1.64 -12.96 1.81
CA SER A 14 1.55 -14.42 1.89
C SER A 14 2.66 -15.07 2.70
N SER A 15 3.72 -14.34 3.04
CA SER A 15 4.74 -14.82 3.99
C SER A 15 4.27 -14.82 5.44
N LEU A 16 3.22 -14.05 5.77
CA LEU A 16 2.67 -13.92 7.13
C LEU A 16 1.26 -14.52 7.26
N VAL A 17 0.57 -14.73 6.15
CA VAL A 17 -0.81 -15.26 6.14
C VAL A 17 -0.89 -16.42 5.16
N THR A 18 -1.28 -17.59 5.63
CA THR A 18 -1.45 -18.78 4.77
C THR A 18 -2.63 -18.61 3.80
N PRO A 19 -2.61 -19.22 2.61
CA PRO A 19 -3.68 -19.12 1.61
C PRO A 19 -5.08 -19.35 2.19
N ASP A 20 -5.24 -20.35 3.06
CA ASP A 20 -6.54 -20.69 3.69
C ASP A 20 -7.09 -19.59 4.61
N ASN A 21 -6.23 -18.72 5.13
CA ASN A 21 -6.62 -17.65 6.03
C ASN A 21 -6.69 -16.27 5.35
N ILE A 22 -6.23 -16.14 4.11
CA ILE A 22 -6.20 -14.85 3.41
C ILE A 22 -7.59 -14.23 3.28
N GLY A 23 -8.62 -15.02 2.94
CA GLY A 23 -10.00 -14.53 2.86
C GLY A 23 -10.50 -13.94 4.18
N LYS A 24 -10.36 -14.68 5.28
CA LYS A 24 -10.73 -14.22 6.63
C LYS A 24 -9.95 -12.98 7.05
N THR A 25 -8.67 -12.93 6.71
CA THR A 25 -7.82 -11.77 6.99
C THR A 25 -8.29 -10.53 6.21
N ALA A 26 -8.66 -10.70 4.93
CA ALA A 26 -9.20 -9.61 4.12
C ALA A 26 -10.53 -9.09 4.70
N GLU A 27 -11.43 -9.97 5.10
CA GLU A 27 -12.68 -9.60 5.78
C GLU A 27 -12.40 -8.81 7.07
N ALA A 28 -11.52 -9.30 7.93
CA ALA A 28 -11.18 -8.62 9.18
C ALA A 28 -10.55 -7.22 8.96
N ILE A 29 -9.72 -7.07 7.92
CA ILE A 29 -9.15 -5.78 7.51
C ILE A 29 -10.25 -4.82 7.04
N ILE A 30 -11.17 -5.29 6.22
CA ILE A 30 -12.26 -4.46 5.68
C ILE A 30 -13.27 -4.09 6.77
N ASP A 31 -13.61 -5.03 7.64
CA ASP A 31 -14.50 -4.78 8.79
C ASP A 31 -13.86 -3.82 9.82
N GLY A 32 -12.51 -3.77 9.88
CA GLY A 32 -11.76 -2.76 10.61
C GLY A 32 -11.77 -1.37 9.96
N GLY A 33 -12.43 -1.20 8.81
CA GLY A 33 -12.64 0.08 8.15
C GLY A 33 -11.69 0.41 7.00
N ALA A 34 -10.89 -0.56 6.52
CA ALA A 34 -10.03 -0.34 5.36
C ALA A 34 -10.85 0.02 4.11
N LYS A 35 -10.36 1.00 3.35
CA LYS A 35 -10.92 1.43 2.06
C LYS A 35 -10.02 1.07 0.88
N ILE A 36 -8.85 0.55 1.16
CA ILE A 36 -7.90 0.00 0.20
C ILE A 36 -7.23 -1.22 0.82
N LEU A 37 -6.91 -2.21 0.00
CA LEU A 37 -6.22 -3.43 0.41
C LEU A 37 -5.31 -3.88 -0.72
N GLN A 38 -4.06 -4.23 -0.39
CA GLN A 38 -3.12 -4.81 -1.35
C GLN A 38 -2.87 -6.29 -1.00
N LEU A 39 -2.81 -7.14 -2.03
CA LEU A 39 -2.30 -8.51 -1.93
C LEU A 39 -0.88 -8.59 -2.47
N ARG A 40 0.06 -8.99 -1.62
CA ARG A 40 1.44 -9.33 -1.95
C ARG A 40 1.66 -10.83 -1.73
N ALA A 41 1.92 -11.56 -2.80
CA ALA A 41 1.97 -13.02 -2.76
C ALA A 41 3.21 -13.58 -3.48
N LYS A 42 4.41 -13.14 -3.06
CA LYS A 42 5.70 -13.54 -3.69
C LYS A 42 6.04 -15.01 -3.49
N SER A 43 5.55 -15.65 -2.44
CA SER A 43 5.79 -17.06 -2.12
C SER A 43 4.81 -18.03 -2.79
N LEU A 44 3.75 -17.53 -3.42
CA LEU A 44 2.73 -18.35 -4.07
C LEU A 44 3.07 -18.62 -5.54
N SER A 45 2.67 -19.80 -6.04
CA SER A 45 2.64 -20.08 -7.47
C SER A 45 1.64 -19.15 -8.18
N SER A 46 1.76 -18.99 -9.49
CA SER A 46 0.81 -18.15 -10.27
C SER A 46 -0.63 -18.62 -10.13
N LYS A 47 -0.87 -19.94 -10.01
CA LYS A 47 -2.19 -20.51 -9.80
C LYS A 47 -2.76 -20.10 -8.44
N GLU A 48 -2.01 -20.34 -7.37
CA GLU A 48 -2.43 -19.99 -6.01
C GLU A 48 -2.62 -18.50 -5.84
N PHE A 49 -1.76 -17.67 -6.48
CA PHE A 49 -1.92 -16.22 -6.46
C PHE A 49 -3.24 -15.81 -7.11
N LEU A 50 -3.56 -16.36 -8.29
CA LEU A 50 -4.82 -16.08 -8.98
C LEU A 50 -6.03 -16.49 -8.12
N GLU A 51 -6.05 -17.72 -7.60
CA GLU A 51 -7.13 -18.22 -6.77
C GLU A 51 -7.34 -17.33 -5.53
N THR A 52 -6.27 -16.97 -4.85
CA THR A 52 -6.28 -16.08 -3.70
C THR A 52 -6.79 -14.67 -4.06
N ALA A 53 -6.31 -14.12 -5.16
CA ALA A 53 -6.70 -12.79 -5.62
C ALA A 53 -8.20 -12.74 -6.01
N LEU A 54 -8.74 -13.81 -6.59
CA LEU A 54 -10.18 -13.91 -6.88
C LEU A 54 -11.04 -13.92 -5.60
N ILE A 55 -10.58 -14.60 -4.55
CA ILE A 55 -11.25 -14.57 -3.24
C ILE A 55 -11.29 -13.14 -2.68
N ILE A 56 -10.13 -12.47 -2.65
CA ILE A 56 -10.06 -11.07 -2.17
C ILE A 56 -10.90 -10.15 -3.04
N ARG A 57 -10.85 -10.30 -4.37
CA ARG A 57 -11.64 -9.46 -5.28
C ARG A 57 -13.14 -9.54 -4.99
N LYS A 58 -13.67 -10.73 -4.76
CA LYS A 58 -15.08 -10.90 -4.39
C LYS A 58 -15.42 -10.12 -3.12
N ILE A 59 -14.62 -10.29 -2.06
CA ILE A 59 -14.83 -9.62 -0.77
C ILE A 59 -14.74 -8.10 -0.93
N THR A 60 -13.72 -7.58 -1.61
CA THR A 60 -13.50 -6.14 -1.77
C THR A 60 -14.57 -5.48 -2.63
N LYS A 61 -15.05 -6.16 -3.68
CA LYS A 61 -16.12 -5.67 -4.56
C LYS A 61 -17.44 -5.50 -3.80
N ASP A 62 -17.81 -6.49 -3.00
CA ASP A 62 -19.05 -6.49 -2.21
C ASP A 62 -19.05 -5.37 -1.13
N LYS A 63 -17.87 -4.98 -0.66
CA LYS A 63 -17.69 -3.95 0.39
C LYS A 63 -17.25 -2.57 -0.13
N GLY A 64 -17.08 -2.42 -1.44
CA GLY A 64 -16.62 -1.17 -2.05
C GLY A 64 -15.20 -0.75 -1.61
N THR A 65 -14.31 -1.73 -1.38
CA THR A 65 -12.91 -1.50 -1.00
C THR A 65 -12.02 -1.63 -2.24
N VAL A 66 -11.11 -0.69 -2.44
CA VAL A 66 -10.14 -0.70 -3.53
C VAL A 66 -9.20 -1.90 -3.37
N PHE A 67 -9.06 -2.72 -4.41
CA PHE A 67 -8.16 -3.87 -4.42
C PHE A 67 -6.96 -3.64 -5.34
N ILE A 68 -5.76 -3.73 -4.77
CA ILE A 68 -4.48 -3.59 -5.48
C ILE A 68 -3.75 -4.94 -5.48
N VAL A 69 -3.26 -5.34 -6.63
CA VAL A 69 -2.39 -6.53 -6.79
C VAL A 69 -0.93 -6.08 -6.83
N ASN A 70 -0.06 -6.74 -6.08
CA ASN A 70 1.36 -6.41 -6.09
C ASN A 70 2.10 -7.14 -7.24
N ASP A 71 2.96 -6.43 -7.99
CA ASP A 71 3.87 -6.90 -9.04
C ASP A 71 3.20 -7.48 -10.31
N ARG A 72 2.06 -8.16 -10.20
CA ARG A 72 1.47 -9.02 -11.23
C ARG A 72 0.32 -8.33 -11.98
N VAL A 73 0.66 -7.68 -13.10
CA VAL A 73 -0.31 -7.03 -14.01
C VAL A 73 -1.32 -8.02 -14.60
N ASP A 74 -0.86 -9.22 -14.95
CA ASP A 74 -1.70 -10.31 -15.46
C ASP A 74 -2.76 -10.75 -14.44
N ILE A 75 -2.39 -10.92 -13.17
CA ILE A 75 -3.33 -11.24 -12.08
C ILE A 75 -4.31 -10.08 -11.86
N ALA A 76 -3.83 -8.83 -11.90
CA ALA A 76 -4.71 -7.66 -11.77
C ALA A 76 -5.78 -7.61 -12.88
N LEU A 77 -5.40 -7.93 -14.12
CA LEU A 77 -6.34 -8.03 -15.25
C LEU A 77 -7.33 -9.17 -15.09
N LEU A 78 -6.85 -10.39 -14.79
CA LEU A 78 -7.69 -11.59 -14.66
C LEU A 78 -8.71 -11.48 -13.53
N THR A 79 -8.40 -10.74 -12.48
CA THR A 79 -9.29 -10.55 -11.33
C THR A 79 -10.11 -9.27 -11.40
N ASP A 80 -9.94 -8.46 -12.45
CA ASP A 80 -10.51 -7.11 -12.54
C ASP A 80 -10.20 -6.27 -11.29
N ALA A 81 -8.97 -6.42 -10.73
CA ALA A 81 -8.54 -5.60 -9.60
C ALA A 81 -8.59 -4.10 -9.96
N ASP A 82 -8.71 -3.24 -8.96
CA ASP A 82 -8.80 -1.79 -9.18
C ASP A 82 -7.44 -1.19 -9.56
N GLY A 83 -6.34 -1.92 -9.34
CA GLY A 83 -5.01 -1.50 -9.77
C GLY A 83 -3.90 -2.48 -9.43
N VAL A 84 -2.67 -2.03 -9.71
CA VAL A 84 -1.44 -2.77 -9.45
C VAL A 84 -0.43 -1.87 -8.74
N HIS A 85 0.43 -2.46 -7.92
CA HIS A 85 1.60 -1.80 -7.36
C HIS A 85 2.87 -2.47 -7.87
N LEU A 86 3.74 -1.72 -8.54
CA LEU A 86 4.93 -2.22 -9.21
C LEU A 86 6.21 -1.76 -8.51
N GLY A 87 7.22 -2.62 -8.50
CA GLY A 87 8.59 -2.29 -8.11
C GLY A 87 9.49 -1.98 -9.31
N GLN A 88 10.76 -1.65 -9.02
CA GLN A 88 11.75 -1.27 -10.03
C GLN A 88 12.10 -2.42 -10.99
N GLY A 89 11.96 -3.68 -10.55
CA GLY A 89 12.27 -4.87 -11.35
C GLY A 89 11.07 -5.52 -12.03
N ASP A 90 9.87 -4.95 -11.87
CA ASP A 90 8.64 -5.51 -12.43
C ASP A 90 8.39 -5.02 -13.86
N LEU A 91 7.22 -5.34 -14.42
CA LEU A 91 6.82 -4.86 -15.74
C LEU A 91 6.91 -3.33 -15.79
N PRO A 92 7.57 -2.74 -16.82
CA PRO A 92 7.69 -1.29 -16.93
C PRO A 92 6.33 -0.60 -16.86
N VAL A 93 6.26 0.49 -16.09
CA VAL A 93 5.00 1.23 -15.82
C VAL A 93 4.24 1.61 -17.10
N LYS A 94 4.95 2.01 -18.18
CA LYS A 94 4.33 2.36 -19.45
C LYS A 94 3.61 1.16 -20.09
N GLU A 95 4.21 -0.02 -20.02
CA GLU A 95 3.62 -1.25 -20.53
C GLU A 95 2.44 -1.71 -19.66
N ALA A 96 2.58 -1.60 -18.33
CA ALA A 96 1.48 -1.85 -17.41
C ALA A 96 0.29 -0.93 -17.68
N ARG A 97 0.54 0.37 -17.90
CA ARG A 97 -0.51 1.35 -18.23
C ARG A 97 -1.18 1.02 -19.59
N ARG A 98 -0.41 0.57 -20.57
CA ARG A 98 -0.94 0.14 -21.88
C ARG A 98 -1.90 -1.06 -21.73
N LEU A 99 -1.58 -2.01 -20.87
CA LEU A 99 -2.40 -3.20 -20.61
C LEU A 99 -3.63 -2.88 -19.78
N LEU A 100 -3.47 -2.09 -18.70
CA LEU A 100 -4.52 -1.81 -17.71
C LEU A 100 -5.49 -0.69 -18.16
N GLY A 101 -5.07 0.15 -19.13
CA GLY A 101 -5.83 1.33 -19.51
C GLY A 101 -5.74 2.45 -18.47
N ASN A 102 -6.48 3.54 -18.69
CA ASN A 102 -6.41 4.75 -17.86
C ASN A 102 -7.25 4.71 -16.59
N ASN A 103 -8.12 3.72 -16.45
CA ASN A 103 -9.07 3.64 -15.32
C ASN A 103 -8.53 2.82 -14.14
N LYS A 104 -7.43 2.08 -14.31
CA LYS A 104 -6.82 1.28 -13.24
C LYS A 104 -5.71 2.07 -12.55
N ILE A 105 -5.59 1.86 -11.25
CA ILE A 105 -4.59 2.51 -10.41
C ILE A 105 -3.22 1.84 -10.61
N ILE A 106 -2.17 2.63 -10.79
CA ILE A 106 -0.80 2.14 -10.79
C ILE A 106 -0.01 2.86 -9.71
N GLY A 107 0.41 2.10 -8.69
CA GLY A 107 1.39 2.54 -7.72
C GLY A 107 2.80 2.12 -8.11
N TYR A 108 3.82 2.86 -7.67
CA TYR A 108 5.20 2.54 -7.99
C TYR A 108 6.15 2.73 -6.80
N SER A 109 7.01 1.75 -6.57
CA SER A 109 7.97 1.75 -5.46
C SER A 109 9.16 2.65 -5.74
N THR A 110 9.52 3.53 -4.78
CA THR A 110 10.70 4.38 -4.82
C THR A 110 11.46 4.32 -3.49
N HIS A 111 12.79 4.50 -3.54
CA HIS A 111 13.67 4.30 -2.40
C HIS A 111 14.62 5.48 -2.15
N ASN A 112 14.66 6.44 -3.05
CA ASN A 112 15.47 7.66 -2.95
C ASN A 112 14.83 8.78 -3.78
N LEU A 113 15.33 10.01 -3.58
CA LEU A 113 14.82 11.21 -4.26
C LEU A 113 14.92 11.10 -5.79
N ARG A 114 16.01 10.53 -6.32
CA ARG A 114 16.16 10.37 -7.78
C ARG A 114 15.07 9.49 -8.36
N GLU A 115 14.81 8.33 -7.74
CA GLU A 115 13.75 7.42 -8.19
C GLU A 115 12.36 8.07 -8.10
N ALA A 116 12.10 8.87 -7.05
CA ALA A 116 10.85 9.60 -6.92
C ALA A 116 10.66 10.64 -8.04
N LEU A 117 11.71 11.40 -8.38
CA LEU A 117 11.70 12.37 -9.48
C LEU A 117 11.58 11.72 -10.87
N GLU A 118 12.13 10.52 -11.05
CA GLU A 118 11.95 9.73 -12.27
C GLU A 118 10.51 9.18 -12.36
N ALA A 119 9.96 8.70 -11.23
CA ALA A 119 8.61 8.12 -11.16
C ALA A 119 7.51 9.12 -11.52
N VAL A 120 7.63 10.40 -11.14
CA VAL A 120 6.60 11.42 -11.47
C VAL A 120 6.50 11.71 -12.97
N ARG A 121 7.47 11.26 -13.78
CA ARG A 121 7.44 11.35 -15.25
C ARG A 121 6.77 10.15 -15.91
N LEU A 122 6.41 9.14 -15.11
CA LEU A 122 5.73 7.93 -15.58
C LEU A 122 4.21 8.06 -15.34
N PRO A 123 3.39 7.30 -16.06
CA PRO A 123 1.94 7.31 -15.89
C PRO A 123 1.50 6.51 -14.64
N VAL A 124 1.97 6.93 -13.46
CA VAL A 124 1.61 6.37 -12.15
C VAL A 124 0.61 7.27 -11.43
N ASP A 125 -0.17 6.71 -10.54
CA ASP A 125 -1.18 7.43 -9.76
C ASP A 125 -0.69 7.78 -8.36
N TYR A 126 0.26 7.02 -7.82
CA TYR A 126 0.96 7.29 -6.57
C TYR A 126 2.32 6.60 -6.54
N ILE A 127 3.20 7.07 -5.67
CA ILE A 127 4.45 6.38 -5.35
C ILE A 127 4.43 5.84 -3.92
N SER A 128 5.10 4.71 -3.67
CA SER A 128 5.48 4.37 -2.31
C SER A 128 6.93 4.78 -2.06
N PHE A 129 7.22 5.24 -0.83
CA PHE A 129 8.56 5.62 -0.43
C PHE A 129 8.97 4.92 0.86
N GLY A 130 10.11 4.26 0.84
CA GLY A 130 10.64 3.53 2.00
C GLY A 130 11.84 2.64 1.71
N PRO A 131 12.28 1.86 2.71
CA PRO A 131 11.70 1.76 4.06
C PRO A 131 12.00 3.01 4.90
N ILE A 132 10.98 3.50 5.66
CA ILE A 132 11.18 4.66 6.55
C ILE A 132 11.99 4.26 7.78
N PHE A 133 11.62 3.14 8.41
CA PHE A 133 12.29 2.59 9.58
C PHE A 133 12.81 1.17 9.30
N PRO A 134 13.69 0.62 10.14
CA PRO A 134 14.14 -0.77 10.02
C PRO A 134 12.96 -1.73 9.96
N THR A 135 13.01 -2.71 9.05
CA THR A 135 11.97 -3.73 8.89
C THR A 135 12.59 -5.04 8.44
N LYS A 136 11.98 -6.15 8.84
CA LYS A 136 12.36 -7.51 8.44
C LYS A 136 11.32 -8.17 7.52
N THR A 137 10.24 -7.46 7.19
CA THR A 137 9.11 -8.02 6.43
C THR A 137 9.44 -8.27 4.95
N LYS A 138 10.41 -7.55 4.40
CA LYS A 138 10.90 -7.77 3.02
C LYS A 138 12.35 -8.26 3.08
N GLU A 139 12.69 -9.23 2.23
CA GLU A 139 14.06 -9.80 2.15
C GLU A 139 15.09 -8.78 1.67
N ASP A 140 14.71 -7.87 0.77
CA ASP A 140 15.56 -6.77 0.32
C ASP A 140 15.60 -5.67 1.39
N THR A 141 16.46 -5.87 2.40
CA THR A 141 16.66 -4.88 3.47
C THR A 141 17.45 -3.68 2.97
N GLN A 142 16.77 -2.75 2.36
CA GLN A 142 17.37 -1.45 2.06
C GLN A 142 17.58 -0.65 3.34
N THR A 143 18.64 0.17 3.36
CA THR A 143 18.91 1.10 4.47
C THR A 143 17.68 2.01 4.70
N PRO A 144 17.21 2.13 5.95
CA PRO A 144 16.10 3.03 6.29
C PRO A 144 16.37 4.47 5.85
N LYS A 145 15.38 5.12 5.26
CA LYS A 145 15.49 6.48 4.71
C LYS A 145 15.20 7.55 5.76
N GLY A 146 14.51 7.17 6.84
CA GLY A 146 14.10 8.07 7.91
C GLY A 146 13.09 9.14 7.49
N LEU A 147 12.65 9.92 8.46
CA LEU A 147 11.73 11.04 8.23
C LEU A 147 12.37 12.14 7.37
N LYS A 148 13.68 12.37 7.50
CA LYS A 148 14.40 13.36 6.70
C LYS A 148 14.30 13.04 5.20
N GLY A 149 14.59 11.80 4.80
CA GLY A 149 14.47 11.39 3.40
C GLY A 149 13.02 11.48 2.89
N LEU A 150 12.04 11.15 3.73
CA LEU A 150 10.62 11.30 3.39
C LEU A 150 10.24 12.76 3.15
N SER A 151 10.67 13.68 4.03
CA SER A 151 10.45 15.12 3.91
C SER A 151 11.08 15.69 2.64
N GLU A 152 12.29 15.26 2.31
CA GLU A 152 12.97 15.68 1.08
C GLU A 152 12.17 15.27 -0.17
N VAL A 153 11.69 14.04 -0.22
CA VAL A 153 10.86 13.55 -1.33
C VAL A 153 9.53 14.29 -1.37
N ARG A 154 8.84 14.49 -0.24
CA ARG A 154 7.55 15.19 -0.21
C ARG A 154 7.64 16.62 -0.75
N LYS A 155 8.73 17.32 -0.47
CA LYS A 155 8.97 18.68 -0.98
C LYS A 155 9.25 18.73 -2.48
N ALA A 156 9.74 17.64 -3.03
CA ALA A 156 10.18 17.56 -4.43
C ALA A 156 9.11 17.04 -5.40
N VAL A 157 8.06 16.37 -4.90
CA VAL A 157 7.03 15.77 -5.76
C VAL A 157 5.62 16.14 -5.25
N GLU A 158 4.68 16.30 -6.18
CA GLU A 158 3.27 16.62 -5.85
C GLU A 158 2.36 15.40 -5.88
N ILE A 159 2.80 14.30 -6.51
CA ILE A 159 2.05 13.05 -6.58
C ILE A 159 1.83 12.47 -5.18
N PRO A 160 0.70 11.76 -4.92
CA PRO A 160 0.46 11.10 -3.65
C PRO A 160 1.59 10.14 -3.25
N ILE A 161 2.00 10.21 -1.97
CA ILE A 161 3.04 9.36 -1.39
C ILE A 161 2.42 8.41 -0.37
N VAL A 162 2.71 7.12 -0.52
CA VAL A 162 2.44 6.08 0.47
C VAL A 162 3.76 5.74 1.17
N ALA A 163 3.95 6.18 2.41
CA ALA A 163 5.13 5.83 3.19
C ALA A 163 5.05 4.37 3.67
N ILE A 164 6.16 3.64 3.60
CA ILE A 164 6.21 2.21 3.95
C ILE A 164 7.52 1.83 4.64
N GLY A 165 7.46 0.76 5.44
CA GLY A 165 8.62 0.12 6.07
C GLY A 165 8.82 0.51 7.52
N GLY A 166 8.63 -0.47 8.43
CA GLY A 166 8.80 -0.32 9.88
C GLY A 166 7.82 0.66 10.54
N ILE A 167 6.72 0.98 9.87
CA ILE A 167 5.69 1.90 10.40
C ILE A 167 4.78 1.12 11.34
N THR A 168 4.60 1.67 12.55
CA THR A 168 3.81 1.11 13.64
C THR A 168 2.81 2.13 14.18
N GLU A 169 1.93 1.69 15.06
CA GLU A 169 0.99 2.57 15.77
C GLU A 169 1.71 3.72 16.49
N THR A 170 2.89 3.46 17.05
CA THR A 170 3.63 4.45 17.85
C THR A 170 4.36 5.49 17.01
N ASN A 171 4.76 5.16 15.78
CA ASN A 171 5.56 6.07 14.95
C ASN A 171 4.83 6.67 13.74
N MET A 172 3.66 6.12 13.34
CA MET A 172 2.93 6.57 12.15
C MET A 172 2.54 8.07 12.21
N ALA A 173 2.30 8.59 13.41
CA ALA A 173 1.96 10.01 13.58
C ALA A 173 3.10 10.94 13.12
N HIS A 174 4.37 10.54 13.33
CA HIS A 174 5.52 11.29 12.86
C HIS A 174 5.66 11.22 11.33
N VAL A 175 5.36 10.04 10.75
CA VAL A 175 5.37 9.85 9.30
C VAL A 175 4.32 10.72 8.61
N LEU A 176 3.09 10.72 9.12
CA LEU A 176 1.99 11.52 8.58
C LEU A 176 2.24 13.04 8.67
N LYS A 177 3.00 13.49 9.69
CA LYS A 177 3.41 14.90 9.81
C LYS A 177 4.30 15.40 8.66
N GLU A 178 4.99 14.51 7.97
CA GLU A 178 5.77 14.88 6.78
C GLU A 178 4.89 15.20 5.56
N GLY A 179 3.56 15.14 5.69
CA GLY A 179 2.61 15.54 4.65
C GLY A 179 2.35 14.48 3.58
N VAL A 180 2.57 13.21 3.92
CA VAL A 180 2.22 12.09 3.03
C VAL A 180 0.74 11.73 3.16
N GLU A 181 0.16 11.23 2.08
CA GLU A 181 -1.27 10.91 2.02
C GLU A 181 -1.61 9.62 2.76
N SER A 182 -0.65 8.67 2.86
CA SER A 182 -0.94 7.34 3.39
C SER A 182 0.28 6.69 4.02
N VAL A 183 0.02 5.76 4.95
CA VAL A 183 1.02 4.85 5.51
C VAL A 183 0.63 3.41 5.23
N ALA A 184 1.54 2.64 4.59
CA ALA A 184 1.34 1.22 4.34
C ALA A 184 1.91 0.38 5.48
N MET A 185 1.12 -0.60 5.92
CA MET A 185 1.47 -1.48 7.03
C MET A 185 1.22 -2.94 6.67
N ILE A 186 2.16 -3.81 7.06
CA ILE A 186 2.10 -5.27 6.88
C ILE A 186 2.04 -5.93 8.26
N SER A 187 3.19 -6.17 8.88
CA SER A 187 3.30 -6.91 10.13
C SER A 187 2.54 -6.25 11.29
N GLU A 188 2.54 -4.94 11.40
CA GLU A 188 1.80 -4.20 12.45
C GLU A 188 0.30 -4.56 12.49
N ILE A 189 -0.27 -4.88 11.33
CA ILE A 189 -1.67 -5.29 11.21
C ILE A 189 -1.80 -6.80 11.29
N LEU A 190 -1.01 -7.54 10.49
CA LEU A 190 -1.19 -8.98 10.30
C LEU A 190 -0.81 -9.83 11.51
N THR A 191 0.08 -9.35 12.39
CA THR A 191 0.46 -10.06 13.62
C THR A 191 -0.40 -9.71 14.83
N SER A 192 -1.42 -8.86 14.65
CA SER A 192 -2.36 -8.52 15.72
C SER A 192 -3.31 -9.68 16.02
N LEU A 193 -3.62 -9.89 17.29
CA LEU A 193 -4.63 -10.87 17.76
C LEU A 193 -6.04 -10.54 17.25
N ASP A 194 -6.34 -9.26 17.06
CA ASP A 194 -7.63 -8.78 16.54
C ASP A 194 -7.35 -7.70 15.48
N ILE A 195 -7.30 -8.14 14.23
CA ILE A 195 -6.97 -7.30 13.07
C ILE A 195 -7.98 -6.16 12.90
N SER A 196 -9.27 -6.45 13.07
CA SER A 196 -10.33 -5.46 12.89
C SER A 196 -10.23 -4.33 13.92
N LYS A 197 -10.08 -4.66 15.21
CA LYS A 197 -9.87 -3.65 16.26
C LYS A 197 -8.57 -2.87 16.06
N LYS A 198 -7.49 -3.56 15.71
CA LYS A 198 -6.20 -2.92 15.44
C LYS A 198 -6.33 -1.87 14.34
N LEU A 199 -6.93 -2.24 13.21
CA LEU A 199 -7.07 -1.34 12.08
C LEU A 199 -7.99 -0.15 12.40
N ASN A 200 -9.12 -0.40 13.05
CA ASN A 200 -10.03 0.66 13.50
C ASN A 200 -9.31 1.68 14.39
N ARG A 201 -8.49 1.20 15.33
CA ARG A 201 -7.66 2.06 16.19
C ARG A 201 -6.63 2.87 15.40
N LEU A 202 -5.91 2.24 14.45
CA LEU A 202 -4.95 2.94 13.58
C LEU A 202 -5.62 4.06 12.78
N ILE A 203 -6.78 3.78 12.20
CA ILE A 203 -7.57 4.77 11.44
C ILE A 203 -8.02 5.92 12.35
N ALA A 204 -8.47 5.63 13.57
CA ALA A 204 -8.90 6.65 14.53
C ALA A 204 -7.74 7.59 14.90
N ILE A 205 -6.58 7.04 15.24
CA ILE A 205 -5.37 7.81 15.57
C ILE A 205 -4.95 8.69 14.39
N ALA A 206 -4.95 8.12 13.17
CA ALA A 206 -4.57 8.86 11.97
C ALA A 206 -5.52 10.04 11.68
N LYS A 207 -6.83 9.84 11.81
CA LYS A 207 -7.85 10.89 11.61
C LYS A 207 -7.78 12.01 12.67
N ASP A 208 -7.52 11.67 13.90
CA ASP A 208 -7.45 12.65 15.01
C ASP A 208 -6.28 13.63 14.79
N ARG A 209 -5.17 13.11 14.26
CA ARG A 209 -4.01 13.93 13.90
C ARG A 209 -4.30 14.93 12.80
N LEU A 210 -5.01 14.53 11.74
CA LEU A 210 -5.37 15.45 10.65
C LEU A 210 -6.30 16.58 11.13
N LYS A 211 -7.19 16.33 12.10
CA LYS A 211 -8.04 17.35 12.68
C LYS A 211 -7.26 18.40 13.47
N THR A 212 -6.27 17.96 14.25
CA THR A 212 -5.44 18.85 15.08
C THR A 212 -4.50 19.72 14.25
N GLU A 213 -4.13 19.32 13.03
CA GLU A 213 -3.31 20.12 12.11
C GLU A 213 -4.15 21.04 11.22
N GLY A 214 -5.36 20.64 10.83
CA GLY A 214 -6.30 21.48 10.07
C GLY A 214 -6.82 22.72 10.86
N CYS A 215 -6.75 22.66 12.19
CA CYS A 215 -7.15 23.79 13.07
C CYS A 215 -6.01 24.81 13.31
N ARG A 216 -4.82 24.58 12.74
CA ARG A 216 -3.63 25.45 12.89
C ARG A 216 -3.21 26.18 11.60
N ARG A 217 -4.01 26.10 10.56
CA ARG A 217 -3.81 26.84 9.30
C ARG A 217 -4.82 27.97 9.15
#